data_17621616d157562f783e618ae671ee86
#
_entry.id   17621616d157562f783e618ae671ee86
#
_cell.length_a   1.000
_cell.length_b   1.000
_cell.length_c   1.000
_cell.angle_alpha   90.00
_cell.angle_beta   90.00
_cell.angle_gamma   90.00
#
_symmetry.space_group_name_H-M   'P 1'
#
loop_
_entity.id
_entity.type
_entity.pdbx_description
1 polymer ?
#
loop_
_entity_poly.entity_id
_entity_poly.type
_entity_poly.pdbx_seq_one_letter_code
_entity_poly.pdbx_strand_id
1 'polypeptide(L)'
;MKRIAAFLFGALLAASALAQSWPQKPVRFIVPFPPGGATDISARLLGEKLTQIWGQSVVIENRGGAGGGVGAAEAARAAPDGYTLFFPSGSVVTANQHVYAKLAYNPEKDFIPVTKVVSGPQVLTVPGNSPFKNVKELIDHARANPGKLTFGHAGIGSQTHLAAENFVWQAKMDAVAVPYKGEGPGLAALVGGETSFFVGNVAASIGHINGGRLRALGVTSKSEAAQLPGVPPIAKTVPGFENTGWFGIVAPAGTPKEIVQKVYRDTRKALEASDLRGRLFVQGLAPVGNTPEQMAKEMKEESALWARVVKERNIQVK
;
A
#
# COMPACT_ATOMS: atom_id res chain seq x y z
N MET A 1 28.48 31.59 -46.60
CA MET A 1 29.07 30.55 -45.76
C MET A 1 29.03 30.91 -44.26
N LYS A 2 29.45 32.09 -43.79
CA LYS A 2 29.43 32.48 -42.35
C LYS A 2 28.03 32.50 -41.68
N ARG A 3 26.93 32.81 -42.43
CA ARG A 3 25.57 32.84 -41.91
C ARG A 3 24.96 31.43 -41.72
N ILE A 4 25.34 30.43 -42.51
CA ILE A 4 24.89 29.05 -42.40
C ILE A 4 25.58 28.37 -41.21
N ALA A 5 26.88 28.66 -40.97
CA ALA A 5 27.60 28.14 -39.80
C ALA A 5 27.04 28.66 -38.48
N ALA A 6 26.58 29.93 -38.42
CA ALA A 6 25.95 30.50 -37.24
C ALA A 6 24.58 29.86 -36.94
N PHE A 7 23.80 29.49 -37.97
CA PHE A 7 22.51 28.81 -37.78
C PHE A 7 22.67 27.36 -37.31
N LEU A 8 23.68 26.64 -37.80
CA LEU A 8 24.02 25.28 -37.36
C LEU A 8 24.56 25.26 -35.94
N PHE A 9 25.35 26.26 -35.56
CA PHE A 9 25.87 26.36 -34.17
C PHE A 9 24.75 26.72 -33.16
N GLY A 10 23.79 27.56 -33.56
CA GLY A 10 22.60 27.87 -32.76
C GLY A 10 21.66 26.66 -32.55
N ALA A 11 21.50 25.83 -33.61
CA ALA A 11 20.70 24.61 -33.55
C ALA A 11 21.35 23.51 -32.64
N LEU A 12 22.70 23.42 -32.64
CA LEU A 12 23.42 22.50 -31.74
C LEU A 12 23.33 22.93 -30.27
N LEU A 13 23.35 24.22 -29.97
CA LEU A 13 23.18 24.74 -28.62
C LEU A 13 21.75 24.55 -28.07
N ALA A 14 20.73 24.68 -28.97
CA ALA A 14 19.34 24.42 -28.62
C ALA A 14 19.08 22.91 -28.35
N ALA A 15 19.75 22.01 -29.05
CA ALA A 15 19.66 20.57 -28.81
C ALA A 15 20.29 20.14 -27.45
N SER A 16 21.30 20.89 -26.98
CA SER A 16 21.93 20.60 -25.66
C SER A 16 21.08 21.04 -24.47
N ALA A 17 20.14 21.98 -24.67
CA ALA A 17 19.21 22.42 -23.62
C ALA A 17 18.11 21.40 -23.28
N LEU A 18 17.89 20.37 -24.10
CA LEU A 18 16.89 19.31 -23.89
C LEU A 18 17.39 18.14 -23.05
N ALA A 19 18.65 18.15 -22.65
CA ALA A 19 19.24 17.06 -21.85
C ALA A 19 19.36 17.41 -20.36
N GLN A 20 18.51 18.29 -19.85
CA GLN A 20 18.48 18.49 -18.40
C GLN A 20 17.92 17.22 -17.75
N SER A 21 18.77 16.52 -17.01
CA SER A 21 18.40 15.23 -16.39
C SER A 21 17.31 15.41 -15.35
N TRP A 22 16.11 14.85 -15.59
CA TRP A 22 15.08 14.75 -14.57
C TRP A 22 15.60 13.95 -13.36
N PRO A 23 15.27 14.31 -12.09
CA PRO A 23 14.53 15.49 -11.66
C PRO A 23 15.46 16.69 -11.38
N GLN A 24 14.93 17.92 -11.58
CA GLN A 24 15.65 19.19 -11.28
C GLN A 24 14.98 20.00 -10.16
N LYS A 25 13.85 19.53 -9.68
CA LYS A 25 13.07 20.11 -8.58
C LYS A 25 12.50 18.97 -7.74
N PRO A 26 11.98 19.24 -6.55
CA PRO A 26 11.39 18.23 -5.70
C PRO A 26 10.33 17.39 -6.40
N VAL A 27 10.34 16.08 -6.16
CA VAL A 27 9.34 15.14 -6.65
C VAL A 27 8.35 14.84 -5.54
N ARG A 28 7.07 14.96 -5.83
CA ARG A 28 5.99 14.74 -4.90
C ARG A 28 5.45 13.31 -5.01
N PHE A 29 5.35 12.61 -3.87
CA PHE A 29 4.64 11.34 -3.76
C PHE A 29 3.30 11.58 -3.07
N ILE A 30 2.19 11.39 -3.78
CA ILE A 30 0.86 11.36 -3.18
C ILE A 30 0.67 9.99 -2.53
N VAL A 31 0.44 9.98 -1.22
CA VAL A 31 0.13 8.80 -0.41
C VAL A 31 -1.34 8.86 -0.02
N PRO A 32 -2.18 7.86 -0.40
CA PRO A 32 -3.63 7.94 -0.27
C PRO A 32 -4.18 7.66 1.13
N PHE A 33 -3.34 7.71 2.15
CA PHE A 33 -3.73 7.47 3.55
C PHE A 33 -3.02 8.44 4.48
N PRO A 34 -3.55 8.71 5.68
CA PRO A 34 -2.90 9.52 6.71
C PRO A 34 -1.53 8.98 7.11
N PRO A 35 -0.68 9.81 7.73
CA PRO A 35 0.59 9.35 8.30
C PRO A 35 0.43 8.22 9.32
N GLY A 36 1.48 7.39 9.45
CA GLY A 36 1.58 6.30 10.43
C GLY A 36 1.03 4.96 9.99
N GLY A 37 0.38 4.85 8.82
CA GLY A 37 0.05 3.57 8.20
C GLY A 37 1.20 3.01 7.37
N ALA A 38 1.13 1.72 7.02
CA ALA A 38 2.21 1.04 6.28
C ALA A 38 2.54 1.67 4.92
N THR A 39 1.55 2.25 4.23
CA THR A 39 1.76 2.99 2.97
C THR A 39 2.66 4.21 3.19
N ASP A 40 2.39 4.99 4.24
CA ASP A 40 3.17 6.18 4.59
C ASP A 40 4.59 5.81 5.03
N ILE A 41 4.73 4.80 5.90
CA ILE A 41 6.03 4.29 6.35
C ILE A 41 6.88 3.86 5.16
N SER A 42 6.32 3.07 4.23
CA SER A 42 7.01 2.59 3.04
C SER A 42 7.43 3.74 2.11
N ALA A 43 6.53 4.70 1.88
CA ALA A 43 6.80 5.87 1.04
C ALA A 43 7.93 6.74 1.60
N ARG A 44 7.97 6.96 2.94
CA ARG A 44 9.03 7.74 3.59
C ARG A 44 10.39 7.04 3.54
N LEU A 45 10.42 5.74 3.82
CA LEU A 45 11.66 4.95 3.75
C LEU A 45 12.28 4.98 2.34
N LEU A 46 11.45 4.77 1.31
CA LEU A 46 11.90 4.85 -0.08
C LEU A 46 12.25 6.30 -0.47
N GLY A 47 11.39 7.27 -0.12
CA GLY A 47 11.56 8.68 -0.48
C GLY A 47 12.86 9.27 0.04
N GLU A 48 13.26 8.94 1.26
CA GLU A 48 14.56 9.32 1.82
C GLU A 48 15.72 8.78 0.97
N LYS A 49 15.64 7.51 0.54
CA LYS A 49 16.68 6.90 -0.29
C LYS A 49 16.72 7.47 -1.71
N LEU A 50 15.55 7.72 -2.30
CA LEU A 50 15.46 8.36 -3.61
C LEU A 50 15.94 9.82 -3.58
N THR A 51 15.72 10.55 -2.47
CA THR A 51 16.29 11.89 -2.27
C THR A 51 17.81 11.87 -2.39
N GLN A 52 18.47 10.87 -1.79
CA GLN A 52 19.93 10.69 -1.92
C GLN A 52 20.36 10.36 -3.35
N ILE A 53 19.59 9.52 -4.05
CA ILE A 53 19.92 9.11 -5.44
C ILE A 53 19.68 10.25 -6.43
N TRP A 54 18.62 11.03 -6.26
CA TRP A 54 18.21 12.08 -7.20
C TRP A 54 18.87 13.44 -6.93
N GLY A 55 19.41 13.65 -5.72
CA GLY A 55 19.86 14.97 -5.29
C GLY A 55 18.73 16.01 -5.18
N GLN A 56 17.46 15.55 -5.26
CA GLN A 56 16.26 16.35 -5.14
C GLN A 56 15.34 15.74 -4.10
N SER A 57 14.66 16.57 -3.32
CA SER A 57 13.78 16.10 -2.26
C SER A 57 12.60 15.29 -2.80
N VAL A 58 12.29 14.17 -2.16
CA VAL A 58 11.02 13.47 -2.34
C VAL A 58 10.08 13.89 -1.22
N VAL A 59 9.02 14.60 -1.59
CA VAL A 59 8.03 15.16 -0.65
C VAL A 59 6.85 14.19 -0.55
N ILE A 60 6.57 13.70 0.66
CA ILE A 60 5.45 12.80 0.92
C ILE A 60 4.23 13.64 1.30
N GLU A 61 3.17 13.57 0.48
CA GLU A 61 1.90 14.24 0.72
C GLU A 61 0.78 13.23 0.99
N ASN A 62 0.27 13.22 2.20
CA ASN A 62 -0.80 12.34 2.60
C ASN A 62 -2.18 12.93 2.20
N ARG A 63 -2.93 12.22 1.36
CA ARG A 63 -4.27 12.59 0.86
C ARG A 63 -5.26 11.46 1.13
N GLY A 64 -5.67 11.32 2.37
CA GLY A 64 -6.57 10.25 2.82
C GLY A 64 -8.03 10.51 2.48
N GLY A 65 -8.81 9.43 2.43
CA GLY A 65 -10.26 9.43 2.28
C GLY A 65 -10.76 8.43 1.24
N ALA A 66 -12.01 7.95 1.39
CA ALA A 66 -12.68 7.01 0.50
C ALA A 66 -11.81 5.78 0.13
N GLY A 67 -11.25 5.08 1.14
CA GLY A 67 -10.38 3.93 0.90
C GLY A 67 -9.15 4.22 0.01
N GLY A 68 -8.66 5.46 0.02
CA GLY A 68 -7.56 5.94 -0.81
C GLY A 68 -8.00 6.64 -2.11
N GLY A 69 -9.31 6.68 -2.39
CA GLY A 69 -9.87 7.25 -3.61
C GLY A 69 -9.61 8.75 -3.78
N VAL A 70 -9.55 9.51 -2.68
CA VAL A 70 -9.26 10.96 -2.72
C VAL A 70 -7.85 11.21 -3.27
N GLY A 71 -6.83 10.55 -2.72
CA GLY A 71 -5.46 10.68 -3.18
C GLY A 71 -5.27 10.16 -4.60
N ALA A 72 -5.95 9.06 -4.96
CA ALA A 72 -5.94 8.52 -6.31
C ALA A 72 -6.51 9.51 -7.34
N ALA A 73 -7.65 10.14 -7.02
CA ALA A 73 -8.27 11.13 -7.91
C ALA A 73 -7.43 12.41 -8.06
N GLU A 74 -6.70 12.82 -7.03
CA GLU A 74 -5.72 13.94 -7.13
C GLU A 74 -4.54 13.54 -8.03
N ALA A 75 -3.97 12.37 -7.80
CA ALA A 75 -2.85 11.86 -8.59
C ALA A 75 -3.21 11.68 -10.07
N ALA A 76 -4.41 11.17 -10.37
CA ALA A 76 -4.91 11.00 -11.73
C ALA A 76 -5.00 12.31 -12.53
N ARG A 77 -5.19 13.42 -11.85
CA ARG A 77 -5.28 14.77 -12.47
C ARG A 77 -3.98 15.54 -12.47
N ALA A 78 -2.91 14.96 -11.90
CA ALA A 78 -1.62 15.62 -11.87
C ALA A 78 -0.98 15.71 -13.27
N ALA A 79 -0.13 16.72 -13.49
CA ALA A 79 0.61 16.85 -14.73
C ALA A 79 1.50 15.60 -14.96
N PRO A 80 1.52 15.05 -16.19
CA PRO A 80 2.28 13.84 -16.50
C PRO A 80 3.77 14.16 -16.79
N ASP A 81 4.38 15.02 -15.97
CA ASP A 81 5.76 15.49 -16.09
C ASP A 81 6.76 14.74 -15.19
N GLY A 82 6.27 13.74 -14.44
CA GLY A 82 7.05 12.94 -13.51
C GLY A 82 7.30 13.58 -12.14
N TYR A 83 6.91 14.83 -11.91
CA TYR A 83 7.12 15.50 -10.62
C TYR A 83 6.00 15.24 -9.60
N THR A 84 4.95 14.57 -10.03
CA THR A 84 3.95 13.99 -9.14
C THR A 84 3.82 12.52 -9.46
N LEU A 85 4.11 11.67 -8.48
CA LEU A 85 3.94 10.22 -8.55
C LEU A 85 2.93 9.79 -7.49
N PHE A 86 2.22 8.70 -7.73
CA PHE A 86 1.28 8.15 -6.80
C PHE A 86 1.88 6.90 -6.13
N PHE A 87 1.78 6.83 -4.80
CA PHE A 87 2.29 5.72 -3.99
C PHE A 87 1.13 5.00 -3.28
N PRO A 88 0.35 4.18 -3.98
CA PRO A 88 -0.80 3.47 -3.43
C PRO A 88 -0.43 2.18 -2.71
N SER A 89 -1.40 1.66 -1.92
CA SER A 89 -1.54 0.23 -1.69
C SER A 89 -2.21 -0.44 -2.90
N GLY A 90 -1.99 -1.76 -3.06
CA GLY A 90 -2.56 -2.54 -4.15
C GLY A 90 -4.06 -2.35 -4.32
N SER A 91 -4.82 -2.40 -3.22
CA SER A 91 -6.27 -2.29 -3.25
C SER A 91 -6.80 -1.03 -3.94
N VAL A 92 -6.08 0.09 -3.83
CA VAL A 92 -6.51 1.37 -4.44
C VAL A 92 -6.50 1.28 -5.97
N VAL A 93 -5.57 0.52 -6.54
CA VAL A 93 -5.41 0.39 -8.00
C VAL A 93 -5.91 -0.93 -8.57
N THR A 94 -6.34 -1.88 -7.73
CA THR A 94 -6.85 -3.19 -8.20
C THR A 94 -8.26 -3.51 -7.72
N ALA A 95 -8.63 -3.14 -6.47
CA ALA A 95 -9.89 -3.55 -5.87
C ALA A 95 -10.98 -2.46 -5.89
N ASN A 96 -10.63 -1.19 -5.68
CA ASN A 96 -11.59 -0.11 -5.47
C ASN A 96 -12.58 0.05 -6.63
N GLN A 97 -12.17 -0.20 -7.87
CA GLN A 97 -13.07 -0.15 -9.04
C GLN A 97 -14.19 -1.19 -9.00
N HIS A 98 -14.08 -2.21 -8.16
CA HIS A 98 -15.09 -3.24 -7.96
C HIS A 98 -15.93 -3.00 -6.70
N VAL A 99 -15.35 -2.29 -5.71
CA VAL A 99 -15.96 -1.99 -4.41
C VAL A 99 -16.88 -0.77 -4.49
N TYR A 100 -16.46 0.29 -5.20
CA TYR A 100 -17.20 1.55 -5.29
C TYR A 100 -18.03 1.62 -6.57
N ALA A 101 -19.33 1.91 -6.46
CA ALA A 101 -20.20 2.11 -7.61
C ALA A 101 -19.81 3.34 -8.45
N LYS A 102 -19.18 4.35 -7.82
CA LYS A 102 -18.65 5.55 -8.48
C LYS A 102 -17.25 5.83 -7.98
N LEU A 103 -16.26 5.74 -8.87
CA LEU A 103 -14.89 6.16 -8.62
C LEU A 103 -14.60 7.47 -9.36
N ALA A 104 -13.86 8.37 -8.69
CA ALA A 104 -13.41 9.63 -9.27
C ALA A 104 -12.11 9.48 -10.11
N TYR A 105 -11.66 8.27 -10.34
CA TYR A 105 -10.51 7.88 -11.15
C TYR A 105 -10.72 6.51 -11.79
N ASN A 106 -9.95 6.21 -12.83
CA ASN A 106 -9.93 4.91 -13.48
C ASN A 106 -8.52 4.30 -13.33
N PRO A 107 -8.33 3.23 -12.51
CA PRO A 107 -6.99 2.68 -12.28
C PRO A 107 -6.26 2.24 -13.55
N GLU A 108 -6.99 1.76 -14.56
CA GLU A 108 -6.40 1.22 -15.79
C GLU A 108 -6.06 2.30 -16.83
N LYS A 109 -6.79 3.43 -16.80
CA LYS A 109 -6.64 4.52 -17.80
C LYS A 109 -5.80 5.67 -17.29
N ASP A 110 -5.89 5.97 -15.98
CA ASP A 110 -5.31 7.18 -15.40
C ASP A 110 -3.89 6.97 -14.89
N PHE A 111 -3.42 5.72 -14.81
CA PHE A 111 -2.10 5.41 -14.25
C PHE A 111 -1.27 4.49 -15.14
N ILE A 112 0.03 4.74 -15.13
CA ILE A 112 1.08 3.88 -15.69
C ILE A 112 1.76 3.16 -14.51
N PRO A 113 1.75 1.82 -14.45
CA PRO A 113 2.54 1.07 -13.46
C PRO A 113 4.03 1.36 -13.59
N VAL A 114 4.70 1.58 -12.46
CA VAL A 114 6.16 1.77 -12.42
C VAL A 114 6.84 0.57 -11.78
N THR A 115 6.50 0.28 -10.52
CA THR A 115 7.02 -0.91 -9.80
C THR A 115 6.28 -1.14 -8.50
N LYS A 116 6.08 -2.39 -8.12
CA LYS A 116 5.81 -2.74 -6.72
C LYS A 116 7.08 -2.51 -5.93
N VAL A 117 7.00 -1.68 -4.90
CA VAL A 117 8.17 -1.31 -4.08
C VAL A 117 8.41 -2.36 -3.01
N VAL A 118 7.39 -2.64 -2.23
CA VAL A 118 7.45 -3.60 -1.13
C VAL A 118 6.16 -4.41 -1.03
N SER A 119 6.28 -5.59 -0.44
CA SER A 119 5.15 -6.41 0.00
C SER A 119 5.38 -6.89 1.43
N GLY A 120 4.32 -7.27 2.12
CA GLY A 120 4.44 -7.81 3.47
C GLY A 120 3.15 -8.46 3.96
N PRO A 121 3.27 -9.35 4.97
CA PRO A 121 2.10 -9.94 5.60
C PRO A 121 1.36 -8.89 6.43
N GLN A 122 0.13 -9.22 6.73
CA GLN A 122 -0.65 -8.55 7.74
C GLN A 122 -0.66 -9.40 9.02
N VAL A 123 -1.11 -8.79 10.10
CA VAL A 123 -1.20 -9.43 11.41
C VAL A 123 -2.58 -9.17 12.00
N LEU A 124 -3.21 -10.23 12.48
CA LEU A 124 -4.44 -10.16 13.27
C LEU A 124 -4.05 -9.74 14.69
N THR A 125 -4.54 -8.58 15.10
CA THR A 125 -4.25 -7.99 16.41
C THR A 125 -5.53 -7.76 17.22
N VAL A 126 -5.39 -7.82 18.53
CA VAL A 126 -6.41 -7.45 19.53
C VAL A 126 -5.77 -6.50 20.55
N PRO A 127 -6.55 -5.75 21.37
CA PRO A 127 -6.02 -4.99 22.49
C PRO A 127 -5.11 -5.85 23.39
N GLY A 128 -4.04 -5.27 23.95
CA GLY A 128 -3.08 -6.00 24.78
C GLY A 128 -3.70 -6.71 25.99
N ASN A 129 -4.77 -6.12 26.55
CA ASN A 129 -5.56 -6.68 27.67
C ASN A 129 -6.72 -7.57 27.22
N SER A 130 -6.87 -7.85 25.92
CA SER A 130 -7.93 -8.71 25.40
C SER A 130 -7.92 -10.10 26.05
N PRO A 131 -9.08 -10.72 26.30
CA PRO A 131 -9.16 -12.10 26.79
C PRO A 131 -8.64 -13.12 25.77
N PHE A 132 -8.67 -12.78 24.47
CA PHE A 132 -8.25 -13.68 23.40
C PHE A 132 -6.71 -13.81 23.33
N LYS A 133 -6.22 -15.04 23.38
CA LYS A 133 -4.79 -15.37 23.36
C LYS A 133 -4.34 -15.97 22.03
N ASN A 134 -5.26 -16.44 21.22
CA ASN A 134 -5.00 -17.07 19.92
C ASN A 134 -6.19 -16.88 18.96
N VAL A 135 -5.97 -17.22 17.69
CA VAL A 135 -6.98 -17.10 16.61
C VAL A 135 -8.23 -17.94 16.91
N LYS A 136 -8.05 -19.14 17.48
CA LYS A 136 -9.17 -20.03 17.75
C LYS A 136 -10.13 -19.45 18.79
N GLU A 137 -9.63 -18.89 19.88
CA GLU A 137 -10.45 -18.27 20.94
C GLU A 137 -11.28 -17.11 20.40
N LEU A 138 -10.69 -16.27 19.53
CA LEU A 138 -11.40 -15.16 18.87
C LEU A 138 -12.55 -15.69 17.99
N ILE A 139 -12.28 -16.73 17.18
CA ILE A 139 -13.25 -17.33 16.29
C ILE A 139 -14.39 -17.99 17.08
N ASP A 140 -14.05 -18.78 18.09
CA ASP A 140 -15.04 -19.48 18.90
C ASP A 140 -15.98 -18.48 19.62
N HIS A 141 -15.42 -17.40 20.16
CA HIS A 141 -16.20 -16.34 20.79
C HIS A 141 -17.13 -15.64 19.77
N ALA A 142 -16.61 -15.30 18.58
CA ALA A 142 -17.41 -14.66 17.55
C ALA A 142 -18.58 -15.53 17.08
N ARG A 143 -18.36 -16.85 16.94
CA ARG A 143 -19.41 -17.80 16.56
C ARG A 143 -20.46 -18.00 17.65
N ALA A 144 -20.06 -17.98 18.91
CA ALA A 144 -20.97 -18.06 20.06
C ALA A 144 -21.75 -16.76 20.27
N ASN A 145 -21.27 -15.63 19.77
CA ASN A 145 -21.83 -14.30 19.94
C ASN A 145 -21.89 -13.54 18.61
N PRO A 146 -22.74 -13.93 17.65
CA PRO A 146 -22.81 -13.31 16.33
C PRO A 146 -23.07 -11.80 16.43
N GLY A 147 -22.33 -11.01 15.60
CA GLY A 147 -22.47 -9.56 15.51
C GLY A 147 -21.95 -8.77 16.73
N LYS A 148 -21.37 -9.42 17.75
CA LYS A 148 -20.88 -8.73 18.95
C LYS A 148 -19.43 -8.22 18.82
N LEU A 149 -18.61 -8.88 18.02
CA LEU A 149 -17.28 -8.41 17.75
C LEU A 149 -17.27 -7.36 16.63
N THR A 150 -16.39 -6.38 16.77
CA THR A 150 -16.14 -5.35 15.76
C THR A 150 -14.72 -5.45 15.26
N PHE A 151 -14.49 -5.12 13.98
CA PHE A 151 -13.14 -4.97 13.47
C PHE A 151 -12.91 -3.60 12.84
N GLY A 152 -11.80 -2.98 13.21
CA GLY A 152 -11.37 -1.73 12.62
C GLY A 152 -10.67 -1.95 11.27
N HIS A 153 -10.76 -0.96 10.37
CA HIS A 153 -10.02 -0.96 9.10
C HIS A 153 -9.76 0.46 8.57
N ALA A 154 -8.85 0.59 7.60
CA ALA A 154 -8.36 1.88 7.09
C ALA A 154 -9.29 2.59 6.08
N GLY A 155 -10.57 2.25 6.09
CA GLY A 155 -11.59 2.72 5.15
C GLY A 155 -12.05 1.60 4.22
N ILE A 156 -13.30 1.71 3.74
CA ILE A 156 -13.91 0.69 2.87
C ILE A 156 -13.07 0.55 1.59
N GLY A 157 -12.86 -0.67 1.11
CA GLY A 157 -11.99 -0.97 -0.04
C GLY A 157 -10.50 -0.94 0.25
N SER A 158 -10.07 -0.48 1.44
CA SER A 158 -8.66 -0.55 1.83
C SER A 158 -8.18 -1.98 1.96
N GLN A 159 -6.87 -2.18 1.83
CA GLN A 159 -6.22 -3.47 1.99
C GLN A 159 -6.53 -4.14 3.34
N THR A 160 -6.59 -3.37 4.43
CA THR A 160 -6.94 -3.87 5.76
C THR A 160 -8.42 -4.25 5.89
N HIS A 161 -9.31 -3.53 5.20
CA HIS A 161 -10.72 -3.91 5.10
C HIS A 161 -10.89 -5.26 4.41
N LEU A 162 -10.32 -5.38 3.21
CA LEU A 162 -10.44 -6.60 2.41
C LEU A 162 -9.80 -7.82 3.08
N ALA A 163 -8.71 -7.62 3.81
CA ALA A 163 -8.07 -8.69 4.59
C ALA A 163 -8.93 -9.15 5.78
N ALA A 164 -9.52 -8.19 6.52
CA ALA A 164 -10.41 -8.51 7.63
C ALA A 164 -11.70 -9.19 7.17
N GLU A 165 -12.31 -8.70 6.09
CA GLU A 165 -13.48 -9.33 5.45
C GLU A 165 -13.16 -10.77 4.99
N ASN A 166 -11.96 -10.97 4.39
CA ASN A 166 -11.51 -12.30 4.01
C ASN A 166 -11.38 -13.23 5.22
N PHE A 167 -10.81 -12.74 6.32
CA PHE A 167 -10.68 -13.50 7.56
C PHE A 167 -12.04 -13.85 8.15
N VAL A 168 -12.93 -12.88 8.32
CA VAL A 168 -14.28 -13.06 8.85
C VAL A 168 -15.06 -14.12 8.04
N TRP A 169 -15.01 -14.00 6.72
CA TRP A 169 -15.70 -14.94 5.83
C TRP A 169 -15.14 -16.36 5.90
N GLN A 170 -13.81 -16.54 5.78
CA GLN A 170 -13.21 -17.88 5.81
C GLN A 170 -13.34 -18.53 7.18
N ALA A 171 -13.26 -17.74 8.24
CA ALA A 171 -13.49 -18.20 9.61
C ALA A 171 -14.97 -18.46 9.93
N LYS A 172 -15.90 -18.15 9.01
CA LYS A 172 -17.36 -18.27 9.22
C LYS A 172 -17.80 -17.57 10.51
N MET A 173 -17.33 -16.34 10.69
CA MET A 173 -17.67 -15.46 11.81
C MET A 173 -18.69 -14.41 11.35
N ASP A 174 -19.41 -13.85 12.33
CA ASP A 174 -20.19 -12.63 12.16
C ASP A 174 -19.56 -11.54 13.02
N ALA A 175 -19.04 -10.48 12.38
CA ALA A 175 -18.39 -9.34 13.03
C ALA A 175 -18.67 -8.06 12.24
N VAL A 176 -18.78 -6.94 12.96
CA VAL A 176 -19.15 -5.64 12.38
C VAL A 176 -17.92 -4.84 11.97
N ALA A 177 -17.87 -4.40 10.71
CA ALA A 177 -16.80 -3.56 10.18
C ALA A 177 -16.95 -2.10 10.66
N VAL A 178 -15.86 -1.50 11.16
CA VAL A 178 -15.79 -0.10 11.61
C VAL A 178 -14.74 0.65 10.81
N PRO A 179 -15.14 1.58 9.91
CA PRO A 179 -14.24 2.31 9.07
C PRO A 179 -13.54 3.47 9.80
N TYR A 180 -12.23 3.56 9.66
CA TYR A 180 -11.42 4.69 10.09
C TYR A 180 -10.80 5.41 8.88
N LYS A 181 -10.33 6.65 9.08
CA LYS A 181 -9.69 7.43 8.00
C LYS A 181 -8.24 7.01 7.73
N GLY A 182 -7.89 5.72 7.95
CA GLY A 182 -6.56 5.17 7.73
C GLY A 182 -6.17 4.14 8.78
N GLU A 183 -5.06 3.44 8.54
CA GLU A 183 -4.59 2.34 9.39
C GLU A 183 -4.12 2.85 10.78
N GLY A 184 -3.37 3.95 10.83
CA GLY A 184 -2.92 4.54 12.09
C GLY A 184 -4.07 4.90 13.04
N PRO A 185 -5.07 5.69 12.61
CA PRO A 185 -6.27 5.96 13.41
C PRO A 185 -7.04 4.69 13.83
N GLY A 186 -7.16 3.70 12.93
CA GLY A 186 -7.83 2.43 13.25
C GLY A 186 -7.09 1.61 14.32
N LEU A 187 -5.76 1.57 14.27
CA LEU A 187 -4.95 0.92 15.29
C LEU A 187 -4.99 1.67 16.63
N ALA A 188 -5.04 3.00 16.61
CA ALA A 188 -5.22 3.80 17.82
C ALA A 188 -6.56 3.49 18.50
N ALA A 189 -7.64 3.38 17.72
CA ALA A 189 -8.96 2.99 18.20
C ALA A 189 -8.95 1.56 18.79
N LEU A 190 -8.24 0.61 18.16
CA LEU A 190 -8.05 -0.73 18.69
C LEU A 190 -7.31 -0.72 20.04
N VAL A 191 -6.23 0.06 20.15
CA VAL A 191 -5.50 0.25 21.42
C VAL A 191 -6.43 0.83 22.50
N GLY A 192 -7.33 1.73 22.13
CA GLY A 192 -8.36 2.30 23.02
C GLY A 192 -9.51 1.37 23.36
N GLY A 193 -9.60 0.19 22.73
CA GLY A 193 -10.67 -0.79 22.94
C GLY A 193 -11.99 -0.44 22.26
N GLU A 194 -11.99 0.51 21.28
CA GLU A 194 -13.19 0.86 20.52
C GLU A 194 -13.60 -0.26 19.54
N THR A 195 -12.64 -1.07 19.10
CA THR A 195 -12.88 -2.26 18.27
C THR A 195 -12.25 -3.50 18.89
N SER A 196 -12.77 -4.67 18.52
CA SER A 196 -12.37 -5.95 19.10
C SER A 196 -11.08 -6.50 18.49
N PHE A 197 -10.89 -6.32 17.19
CA PHE A 197 -9.70 -6.77 16.47
C PHE A 197 -9.42 -5.92 15.22
N PHE A 198 -8.23 -6.13 14.65
CA PHE A 198 -7.79 -5.48 13.42
C PHE A 198 -6.89 -6.43 12.63
N VAL A 199 -7.06 -6.50 11.31
CA VAL A 199 -6.11 -7.17 10.41
C VAL A 199 -5.30 -6.10 9.70
N GLY A 200 -4.16 -5.76 10.30
CA GLY A 200 -3.32 -4.64 9.87
C GLY A 200 -1.97 -5.08 9.33
N ASN A 201 -1.28 -4.18 8.65
CA ASN A 201 0.08 -4.44 8.20
C ASN A 201 1.04 -4.52 9.38
N VAL A 202 2.00 -5.45 9.33
CA VAL A 202 3.03 -5.59 10.37
C VAL A 202 3.73 -4.24 10.60
N ALA A 203 4.06 -3.51 9.54
CA ALA A 203 4.75 -2.23 9.62
C ALA A 203 4.04 -1.18 10.50
N ALA A 204 2.73 -1.10 10.45
CA ALA A 204 1.96 -0.17 11.28
C ALA A 204 1.70 -0.71 12.70
N SER A 205 1.66 -2.03 12.85
CA SER A 205 1.25 -2.70 14.09
C SER A 205 2.42 -3.01 15.04
N ILE A 206 3.64 -3.21 14.51
CA ILE A 206 4.76 -3.80 15.25
C ILE A 206 5.18 -2.96 16.47
N GLY A 207 5.15 -1.63 16.36
CA GLY A 207 5.46 -0.75 17.49
C GLY A 207 4.45 -0.85 18.64
N HIS A 208 3.17 -1.12 18.33
CA HIS A 208 2.14 -1.36 19.34
C HIS A 208 2.25 -2.75 19.96
N ILE A 209 2.64 -3.75 19.15
CA ILE A 209 2.83 -5.14 19.60
C ILE A 209 4.03 -5.21 20.55
N ASN A 210 5.17 -4.68 20.14
CA ASN A 210 6.39 -4.65 20.97
C ASN A 210 6.21 -3.85 22.26
N GLY A 211 5.37 -2.81 22.23
CA GLY A 211 5.01 -2.02 23.42
C GLY A 211 3.90 -2.65 24.28
N GLY A 212 3.44 -3.88 23.99
CA GLY A 212 2.39 -4.59 24.73
C GLY A 212 1.00 -3.98 24.65
N ARG A 213 0.80 -2.92 23.84
CA ARG A 213 -0.50 -2.26 23.68
C ARG A 213 -1.45 -3.09 22.82
N LEU A 214 -0.91 -3.87 21.90
CA LEU A 214 -1.64 -4.84 21.08
C LEU A 214 -1.03 -6.23 21.26
N ARG A 215 -1.85 -7.26 21.13
CA ARG A 215 -1.43 -8.65 21.03
C ARG A 215 -1.64 -9.16 19.62
N ALA A 216 -0.59 -9.75 19.03
CA ALA A 216 -0.67 -10.46 17.77
C ALA A 216 -1.21 -11.88 18.02
N LEU A 217 -2.27 -12.26 17.32
CA LEU A 217 -2.86 -13.61 17.40
C LEU A 217 -2.41 -14.51 16.25
N GLY A 218 -2.14 -13.94 15.07
CA GLY A 218 -1.72 -14.70 13.91
C GLY A 218 -1.29 -13.80 12.76
N VAL A 219 -0.39 -14.28 11.91
CA VAL A 219 0.05 -13.62 10.68
C VAL A 219 -0.71 -14.16 9.47
N THR A 220 -0.89 -13.32 8.46
CA THR A 220 -1.64 -13.69 7.24
C THR A 220 -0.80 -14.44 6.21
N SER A 221 0.51 -14.53 6.40
CA SER A 221 1.44 -15.29 5.56
C SER A 221 1.35 -16.80 5.83
N LYS A 222 1.84 -17.61 4.88
CA LYS A 222 1.94 -19.08 5.02
C LYS A 222 2.89 -19.53 6.13
N SER A 223 3.91 -18.71 6.42
CA SER A 223 4.91 -18.96 7.46
C SER A 223 4.91 -17.82 8.47
N GLU A 224 5.55 -18.03 9.61
CA GLU A 224 5.77 -16.98 10.60
C GLU A 224 6.55 -15.81 10.00
N ALA A 225 6.20 -14.61 10.43
CA ALA A 225 6.96 -13.42 10.07
C ALA A 225 8.17 -13.28 11.01
N ALA A 226 9.36 -13.09 10.47
CA ALA A 226 10.60 -12.99 11.25
C ALA A 226 10.56 -11.88 12.32
N GLN A 227 9.76 -10.85 12.13
CA GLN A 227 9.56 -9.73 13.05
C GLN A 227 8.61 -10.04 14.20
N LEU A 228 7.86 -11.14 14.09
CA LEU A 228 6.85 -11.57 15.07
C LEU A 228 7.09 -13.06 15.42
N PRO A 229 8.25 -13.39 16.05
CA PRO A 229 8.58 -14.77 16.39
C PRO A 229 7.53 -15.35 17.34
N GLY A 230 7.13 -16.60 17.09
CA GLY A 230 6.11 -17.29 17.86
C GLY A 230 4.66 -16.91 17.55
N VAL A 231 4.42 -15.96 16.62
CA VAL A 231 3.08 -15.65 16.13
C VAL A 231 2.76 -16.56 14.95
N PRO A 232 1.82 -17.52 15.10
CA PRO A 232 1.57 -18.52 14.08
C PRO A 232 0.85 -17.95 12.85
N PRO A 233 0.96 -18.59 11.67
CA PRO A 233 0.07 -18.34 10.55
C PRO A 233 -1.41 -18.57 10.92
N ILE A 234 -2.29 -17.67 10.51
CA ILE A 234 -3.74 -17.83 10.66
C ILE A 234 -4.20 -19.13 9.97
N ALA A 235 -3.52 -19.54 8.91
CA ALA A 235 -3.78 -20.77 8.17
C ALA A 235 -3.73 -22.04 9.05
N LYS A 236 -3.04 -22.02 10.20
CA LYS A 236 -3.06 -23.14 11.16
C LYS A 236 -4.45 -23.34 11.79
N THR A 237 -5.25 -22.29 11.90
CA THR A 237 -6.61 -22.31 12.45
C THR A 237 -7.67 -22.21 11.37
N VAL A 238 -7.40 -21.45 10.30
CA VAL A 238 -8.28 -21.25 9.14
C VAL A 238 -7.56 -21.78 7.88
N PRO A 239 -7.72 -23.08 7.54
CA PRO A 239 -7.01 -23.68 6.42
C PRO A 239 -7.22 -22.95 5.11
N GLY A 240 -6.12 -22.69 4.38
CA GLY A 240 -6.15 -21.95 3.10
C GLY A 240 -6.21 -20.45 3.23
N PHE A 241 -6.25 -19.88 4.44
CA PHE A 241 -6.19 -18.44 4.61
C PHE A 241 -4.78 -17.92 4.30
N GLU A 242 -4.73 -16.97 3.37
CA GLU A 242 -3.52 -16.23 3.05
C GLU A 242 -3.92 -14.83 2.60
N ASN A 243 -3.17 -13.84 3.01
CA ASN A 243 -3.28 -12.49 2.51
C ASN A 243 -1.92 -11.79 2.57
N THR A 244 -1.57 -11.11 1.49
CA THR A 244 -0.33 -10.33 1.40
C THR A 244 -0.66 -8.97 0.82
N GLY A 245 -0.17 -7.94 1.48
CA GLY A 245 -0.28 -6.59 1.00
C GLY A 245 0.93 -6.13 0.20
N TRP A 246 0.75 -5.12 -0.66
CA TRP A 246 1.84 -4.48 -1.35
C TRP A 246 1.61 -2.97 -1.50
N PHE A 247 2.72 -2.24 -1.64
CA PHE A 247 2.77 -0.81 -1.91
C PHE A 247 3.70 -0.58 -3.10
N GLY A 248 3.36 0.38 -3.95
CA GLY A 248 4.13 0.59 -5.17
C GLY A 248 4.05 2.03 -5.69
N ILE A 249 4.70 2.26 -6.83
CA ILE A 249 4.67 3.52 -7.53
C ILE A 249 3.89 3.33 -8.84
N VAL A 250 2.96 4.24 -9.08
CA VAL A 250 2.36 4.45 -10.39
C VAL A 250 2.51 5.92 -10.78
N ALA A 251 2.60 6.21 -12.07
CA ALA A 251 2.68 7.55 -12.61
C ALA A 251 1.34 7.96 -13.27
N PRO A 252 0.98 9.24 -13.32
CA PRO A 252 -0.14 9.71 -14.12
C PRO A 252 -0.03 9.26 -15.57
N ALA A 253 -1.17 8.97 -16.21
CA ALA A 253 -1.21 8.60 -17.63
C ALA A 253 -0.59 9.71 -18.49
N GLY A 254 0.19 9.34 -19.51
CA GLY A 254 0.92 10.27 -20.36
C GLY A 254 2.31 10.66 -19.86
N THR A 255 2.74 10.20 -18.67
CA THR A 255 4.13 10.41 -18.20
C THR A 255 5.11 9.80 -19.21
N PRO A 256 6.17 10.55 -19.64
CA PRO A 256 7.15 10.08 -20.62
C PRO A 256 7.80 8.76 -20.19
N LYS A 257 7.96 7.85 -21.15
CA LYS A 257 8.48 6.50 -20.91
C LYS A 257 9.88 6.51 -20.28
N GLU A 258 10.73 7.44 -20.66
CA GLU A 258 12.07 7.63 -20.13
C GLU A 258 12.05 8.00 -18.62
N ILE A 259 11.07 8.80 -18.18
CA ILE A 259 10.87 9.15 -16.77
C ILE A 259 10.40 7.90 -15.99
N VAL A 260 9.39 7.20 -16.51
CA VAL A 260 8.89 5.94 -15.90
C VAL A 260 10.04 4.94 -15.72
N GLN A 261 10.84 4.74 -16.76
CA GLN A 261 11.98 3.84 -16.71
C GLN A 261 13.08 4.31 -15.76
N LYS A 262 13.30 5.62 -15.65
CA LYS A 262 14.27 6.16 -14.67
C LYS A 262 13.77 5.97 -13.24
N VAL A 263 12.52 6.28 -12.94
CA VAL A 263 11.92 6.06 -11.61
C VAL A 263 12.00 4.58 -11.24
N TYR A 264 11.69 3.68 -12.15
CA TYR A 264 11.82 2.24 -11.95
C TYR A 264 13.26 1.83 -11.60
N ARG A 265 14.25 2.19 -12.44
CA ARG A 265 15.66 1.82 -12.22
C ARG A 265 16.19 2.37 -10.90
N ASP A 266 15.88 3.63 -10.59
CA ASP A 266 16.36 4.28 -9.38
C ASP A 266 15.70 3.70 -8.12
N THR A 267 14.41 3.37 -8.21
CA THR A 267 13.70 2.65 -7.13
C THR A 267 14.31 1.26 -6.90
N ARG A 268 14.58 0.51 -7.97
CA ARG A 268 15.23 -0.79 -7.86
C ARG A 268 16.60 -0.68 -7.21
N LYS A 269 17.43 0.29 -7.64
CA LYS A 269 18.73 0.59 -7.01
C LYS A 269 18.56 0.94 -5.53
N ALA A 270 17.56 1.73 -5.17
CA ALA A 270 17.27 2.05 -3.77
C ALA A 270 16.96 0.78 -2.95
N LEU A 271 16.14 -0.12 -3.49
CA LEU A 271 15.76 -1.38 -2.84
C LEU A 271 16.92 -2.38 -2.69
N GLU A 272 17.99 -2.26 -3.46
CA GLU A 272 19.21 -3.06 -3.35
C GLU A 272 20.13 -2.57 -2.22
N ALA A 273 19.95 -1.33 -1.74
CA ALA A 273 20.80 -0.75 -0.70
C ALA A 273 20.55 -1.42 0.67
N SER A 274 21.63 -1.84 1.32
CA SER A 274 21.59 -2.62 2.57
C SER A 274 20.93 -1.88 3.73
N ASP A 275 21.13 -0.57 3.83
CA ASP A 275 20.52 0.29 4.84
C ASP A 275 19.00 0.36 4.69
N LEU A 276 18.49 0.54 3.45
CA LEU A 276 17.04 0.53 3.20
C LEU A 276 16.46 -0.87 3.45
N ARG A 277 17.13 -1.92 2.97
CA ARG A 277 16.68 -3.32 3.19
C ARG A 277 16.57 -3.65 4.67
N GLY A 278 17.55 -3.25 5.47
CA GLY A 278 17.50 -3.45 6.92
C GLY A 278 16.33 -2.75 7.58
N ARG A 279 16.07 -1.50 7.20
CA ARG A 279 14.93 -0.72 7.72
C ARG A 279 13.58 -1.30 7.28
N LEU A 280 13.46 -1.76 6.03
CA LEU A 280 12.25 -2.44 5.53
C LEU A 280 12.03 -3.76 6.26
N PHE A 281 13.09 -4.55 6.46
CA PHE A 281 13.00 -5.82 7.18
C PHE A 281 12.42 -5.62 8.59
N VAL A 282 12.91 -4.65 9.36
CA VAL A 282 12.38 -4.36 10.72
C VAL A 282 10.88 -4.05 10.69
N GLN A 283 10.38 -3.49 9.60
CA GLN A 283 8.96 -3.19 9.40
C GLN A 283 8.13 -4.38 8.86
N GLY A 284 8.74 -5.54 8.67
CA GLY A 284 8.05 -6.69 8.04
C GLY A 284 7.74 -6.49 6.57
N LEU A 285 8.51 -5.65 5.89
CA LEU A 285 8.37 -5.31 4.48
C LEU A 285 9.49 -5.96 3.67
N ALA A 286 9.13 -6.74 2.67
CA ALA A 286 10.05 -7.35 1.72
C ALA A 286 10.15 -6.46 0.46
N PRO A 287 11.37 -6.09 0.02
CA PRO A 287 11.56 -5.40 -1.25
C PRO A 287 11.10 -6.27 -2.42
N VAL A 288 10.43 -5.66 -3.43
CA VAL A 288 9.97 -6.34 -4.66
C VAL A 288 10.73 -5.84 -5.88
N GLY A 289 10.49 -4.64 -6.36
CA GLY A 289 11.23 -4.05 -7.48
C GLY A 289 11.00 -4.74 -8.82
N ASN A 290 9.77 -5.24 -9.09
CA ASN A 290 9.38 -5.86 -10.37
C ASN A 290 9.31 -4.82 -11.50
N THR A 291 9.39 -5.29 -12.77
CA THR A 291 9.33 -4.37 -13.90
C THR A 291 7.94 -3.74 -14.08
N PRO A 292 7.82 -2.61 -14.79
CA PRO A 292 6.53 -2.01 -15.10
C PRO A 292 5.56 -2.98 -15.77
N GLU A 293 6.06 -3.83 -16.68
CA GLU A 293 5.28 -4.83 -17.41
C GLU A 293 4.80 -5.95 -16.47
N GLN A 294 5.67 -6.42 -15.57
CA GLN A 294 5.31 -7.39 -14.53
C GLN A 294 4.25 -6.81 -13.60
N MET A 295 4.44 -5.57 -13.13
CA MET A 295 3.45 -4.90 -12.27
C MET A 295 2.10 -4.75 -12.98
N ALA A 296 2.09 -4.34 -14.25
CA ALA A 296 0.87 -4.20 -15.04
C ALA A 296 0.10 -5.54 -15.15
N LYS A 297 0.83 -6.63 -15.43
CA LYS A 297 0.25 -7.98 -15.49
C LYS A 297 -0.35 -8.39 -14.16
N GLU A 298 0.41 -8.26 -13.07
CA GLU A 298 -0.02 -8.63 -11.72
C GLU A 298 -1.21 -7.79 -11.25
N MET A 299 -1.26 -6.48 -11.55
CA MET A 299 -2.40 -5.62 -11.25
C MET A 299 -3.67 -6.07 -11.96
N LYS A 300 -3.57 -6.49 -13.22
CA LYS A 300 -4.70 -7.01 -13.99
C LYS A 300 -5.22 -8.33 -13.42
N GLU A 301 -4.33 -9.23 -13.07
CA GLU A 301 -4.67 -10.52 -12.45
C GLU A 301 -5.34 -10.33 -11.09
N GLU A 302 -4.78 -9.45 -10.26
CA GLU A 302 -5.33 -9.12 -8.94
C GLU A 302 -6.68 -8.41 -9.05
N SER A 303 -6.86 -7.50 -10.01
CA SER A 303 -8.14 -6.85 -10.28
C SER A 303 -9.22 -7.86 -10.65
N ALA A 304 -8.91 -8.83 -11.53
CA ALA A 304 -9.84 -9.89 -11.89
C ALA A 304 -10.22 -10.79 -10.71
N LEU A 305 -9.27 -11.04 -9.79
CA LEU A 305 -9.55 -11.75 -8.54
C LEU A 305 -10.51 -10.95 -7.65
N TRP A 306 -10.24 -9.65 -7.46
CA TRP A 306 -11.09 -8.78 -6.64
C TRP A 306 -12.50 -8.62 -7.21
N ALA A 307 -12.66 -8.58 -8.54
CA ALA A 307 -13.98 -8.56 -9.19
C ALA A 307 -14.86 -9.73 -8.71
N ARG A 308 -14.29 -10.93 -8.63
CA ARG A 308 -14.99 -12.14 -8.14
C ARG A 308 -15.27 -12.03 -6.64
N VAL A 309 -14.25 -11.75 -5.83
CA VAL A 309 -14.35 -11.70 -4.37
C VAL A 309 -15.38 -10.66 -3.91
N VAL A 310 -15.34 -9.46 -4.47
CA VAL A 310 -16.28 -8.37 -4.13
C VAL A 310 -17.72 -8.78 -4.46
N LYS A 311 -17.94 -9.41 -5.62
CA LYS A 311 -19.26 -9.89 -6.03
C LYS A 311 -19.77 -11.02 -5.13
N GLU A 312 -18.95 -12.05 -4.89
CA GLU A 312 -19.31 -13.22 -4.09
C GLU A 312 -19.62 -12.87 -2.63
N ARG A 313 -18.97 -11.83 -2.10
CA ARG A 313 -19.09 -11.42 -0.69
C ARG A 313 -19.94 -10.17 -0.47
N ASN A 314 -20.50 -9.63 -1.53
CA ASN A 314 -21.32 -8.41 -1.51
C ASN A 314 -20.60 -7.22 -0.81
N ILE A 315 -19.30 -7.07 -1.02
CA ILE A 315 -18.47 -5.96 -0.49
C ILE A 315 -18.61 -4.77 -1.43
N GLN A 316 -19.77 -4.14 -1.51
CA GLN A 316 -20.00 -2.99 -2.37
C GLN A 316 -20.47 -1.79 -1.56
N VAL A 317 -19.95 -0.60 -1.94
CA VAL A 317 -20.45 0.69 -1.47
C VAL A 317 -21.38 1.25 -2.54
N LYS A 318 -22.62 1.47 -2.16
CA LYS A 318 -23.63 2.11 -3.01
C LYS A 318 -23.40 3.61 -3.15
#